data_edc5a564bbe44707fbcea3182d8c8667
#
_entry.id   edc5a564bbe44707fbcea3182d8c8667
#
_cell.length_a   1.000
_cell.length_b   1.000
_cell.length_c   1.000
_cell.angle_alpha   90.00
_cell.angle_beta   90.00
_cell.angle_gamma   90.00
#
_symmetry.space_group_name_H-M   'P 1'
#
loop_
_entity.id
_entity.type
_entity.pdbx_description
1 polymer ?
#
loop_
_entity_poly.entity_id
_entity_poly.type
_entity_poly.pdbx_seq_one_letter_code
_entity_poly.pdbx_strand_id
1 'polypeptide(L)'
;PYANVLNEAYESSLYPKNFICSLPESNEYFGAKVIFGSKDDAKHTGLNIVREIPEAELKTLKLLHDGGAFTLPDEFKKSICWFLCAAAILRSREHKKPISMLIHTTALQSGHFEEYDVLKNWLIREANTGSILQLCRDVYESEKDEFTLKDLSEAYPDYGRLSQVNSEFPVFDKIETEIRILLSNIQNIMMGEDKSPVYREDGIHLCVDNCKANRLA
;
A
#
# COMPACT_ATOMS: atom_id res chain seq x y z
N PRO A 1 8.10 -9.86 18.18
CA PRO A 1 8.28 -11.32 18.40
C PRO A 1 9.45 -11.63 19.31
N TYR A 2 10.56 -10.88 19.22
CA TYR A 2 11.76 -11.14 20.03
C TYR A 2 11.63 -10.70 21.51
N ALA A 3 10.80 -9.71 21.80
CA ALA A 3 10.58 -9.25 23.17
C ALA A 3 9.95 -10.31 24.09
N ASN A 4 9.18 -11.24 23.54
CA ASN A 4 8.55 -12.32 24.32
C ASN A 4 9.53 -13.47 24.69
N VAL A 5 10.74 -13.48 24.12
CA VAL A 5 11.78 -14.47 24.41
C VAL A 5 12.61 -14.06 25.65
N LEU A 6 12.43 -12.82 26.12
CA LEU A 6 13.16 -12.24 27.25
C LEU A 6 12.48 -12.50 28.60
N ASN A 7 11.79 -13.62 28.74
CA ASN A 7 11.21 -14.00 30.02
C ASN A 7 12.35 -14.32 31.02
N GLU A 8 12.29 -13.74 32.20
CA GLU A 8 13.34 -13.80 33.25
C GLU A 8 13.75 -15.21 33.69
N ALA A 9 13.01 -16.23 33.23
CA ALA A 9 13.25 -17.64 33.60
C ALA A 9 14.39 -18.33 32.82
N TYR A 10 14.99 -17.71 31.80
CA TYR A 10 16.03 -18.32 30.97
C TYR A 10 17.38 -17.62 31.16
N GLU A 11 18.17 -18.10 32.11
CA GLU A 11 19.57 -17.64 32.32
C GLU A 11 20.50 -17.93 31.14
N SER A 12 20.07 -18.73 30.14
CA SER A 12 20.83 -19.13 28.97
C SER A 12 20.25 -18.60 27.63
N SER A 13 19.55 -17.46 27.66
CA SER A 13 19.00 -16.84 26.42
C SER A 13 20.11 -16.41 25.48
N LEU A 14 19.97 -16.75 24.19
CA LEU A 14 20.81 -16.23 23.11
C LEU A 14 20.78 -14.68 23.01
N TYR A 15 19.82 -14.05 23.67
CA TYR A 15 19.62 -12.60 23.71
C TYR A 15 19.64 -12.11 25.16
N PRO A 16 20.82 -11.94 25.77
CA PRO A 16 20.91 -11.49 27.15
C PRO A 16 20.33 -10.09 27.30
N LYS A 17 19.51 -9.90 28.33
CA LYS A 17 18.75 -8.67 28.65
C LYS A 17 19.58 -7.39 28.56
N ASN A 18 20.85 -7.44 28.90
CA ASN A 18 21.76 -6.30 28.96
C ASN A 18 22.31 -5.87 27.57
N PHE A 19 22.05 -6.64 26.50
CA PHE A 19 22.50 -6.31 25.14
C PHE A 19 21.37 -5.81 24.23
N ILE A 20 20.12 -5.75 24.77
CA ILE A 20 18.97 -5.23 24.02
C ILE A 20 18.59 -3.87 24.58
N CYS A 21 18.83 -2.82 23.81
CA CYS A 21 18.42 -1.47 24.12
C CYS A 21 17.28 -1.07 23.17
N SER A 22 16.18 -0.56 23.73
CA SER A 22 15.17 0.12 22.94
C SER A 22 15.68 1.51 22.57
N LEU A 23 15.64 1.84 21.29
CA LEU A 23 15.85 3.22 20.86
C LEU A 23 14.62 4.05 21.21
N PRO A 24 14.77 5.33 21.58
CA PRO A 24 13.64 6.21 21.77
C PRO A 24 12.87 6.38 20.47
N GLU A 25 11.55 6.43 20.56
CA GLU A 25 10.70 6.70 19.40
C GLU A 25 10.96 8.11 18.86
N SER A 26 11.08 8.24 17.55
CA SER A 26 11.25 9.53 16.90
C SER A 26 9.90 10.20 16.68
N ASN A 27 9.78 11.48 17.02
CA ASN A 27 8.58 12.28 16.74
C ASN A 27 8.40 12.58 15.22
N GLU A 28 9.30 12.12 14.38
CA GLU A 28 9.22 12.29 12.93
C GLU A 28 8.93 11.00 12.18
N TYR A 29 8.65 9.90 12.89
CA TYR A 29 8.45 8.58 12.30
C TYR A 29 7.19 7.92 12.86
N PHE A 30 6.34 7.44 11.96
CA PHE A 30 5.17 6.64 12.32
C PHE A 30 5.56 5.17 12.45
N GLY A 31 5.63 4.69 13.68
CA GLY A 31 5.85 3.27 13.95
C GLY A 31 4.61 2.41 13.74
N ALA A 32 4.80 1.09 13.66
CA ALA A 32 3.72 0.13 13.51
C ALA A 32 2.64 0.25 14.61
N LYS A 33 3.04 0.64 15.82
CA LYS A 33 2.14 0.85 16.96
C LYS A 33 1.13 1.97 16.69
N VAL A 34 1.56 3.08 16.09
CA VAL A 34 0.67 4.19 15.72
C VAL A 34 -0.22 3.79 14.54
N ILE A 35 0.36 3.15 13.54
CA ILE A 35 -0.35 2.78 12.30
C ILE A 35 -1.41 1.71 12.55
N PHE A 36 -1.04 0.62 13.22
CA PHE A 36 -1.89 -0.57 13.38
C PHE A 36 -2.52 -0.70 14.77
N GLY A 37 -2.17 0.18 15.69
CA GLY A 37 -2.58 0.07 17.07
C GLY A 37 -1.78 -0.95 17.88
N SER A 38 -2.10 -1.04 19.16
CA SER A 38 -1.52 -2.02 20.08
C SER A 38 -2.60 -2.57 21.01
N LYS A 39 -2.65 -3.90 21.16
CA LYS A 39 -3.58 -4.55 22.09
C LYS A 39 -3.26 -4.24 23.55
N ASP A 40 -2.01 -3.91 23.83
CA ASP A 40 -1.50 -3.65 25.18
C ASP A 40 -1.54 -2.17 25.55
N ASP A 41 -1.94 -1.30 24.65
CA ASP A 41 -1.97 0.14 24.86
C ASP A 41 -3.25 0.78 24.29
N ALA A 42 -4.19 1.03 25.18
CA ALA A 42 -5.49 1.65 24.83
C ALA A 42 -5.39 3.06 24.22
N LYS A 43 -4.23 3.71 24.30
CA LYS A 43 -3.99 5.02 23.67
C LYS A 43 -3.72 4.91 22.17
N HIS A 44 -3.32 3.72 21.69
CA HIS A 44 -3.00 3.48 20.30
C HIS A 44 -3.98 2.51 19.68
N THR A 45 -5.09 3.05 19.20
CA THR A 45 -6.16 2.28 18.53
C THR A 45 -5.85 1.98 17.07
N GLY A 46 -4.77 2.58 16.53
CA GLY A 46 -4.42 2.51 15.11
C GLY A 46 -5.11 3.60 14.28
N LEU A 47 -4.65 3.76 13.05
CA LEU A 47 -5.20 4.71 12.09
C LEU A 47 -6.23 4.01 11.20
N ASN A 48 -7.26 4.73 10.74
CA ASN A 48 -8.26 4.18 9.80
C ASN A 48 -7.71 4.11 8.36
N ILE A 49 -6.62 3.35 8.18
CA ILE A 49 -5.94 3.17 6.88
C ILE A 49 -5.90 1.71 6.42
N VAL A 50 -6.35 0.79 7.26
CA VAL A 50 -6.44 -0.64 6.93
C VAL A 50 -7.83 -0.93 6.35
N ARG A 51 -7.88 -1.64 5.24
CA ARG A 51 -9.11 -2.13 4.63
C ARG A 51 -9.09 -3.66 4.59
N GLU A 52 -10.18 -4.26 4.95
CA GLU A 52 -10.35 -5.71 4.94
C GLU A 52 -10.97 -6.17 3.63
N ILE A 53 -10.43 -7.25 3.07
CA ILE A 53 -11.05 -7.91 1.91
C ILE A 53 -12.13 -8.86 2.42
N PRO A 54 -13.39 -8.75 1.95
CA PRO A 54 -14.47 -9.64 2.34
C PRO A 54 -14.14 -11.11 2.05
N GLU A 55 -14.58 -12.02 2.92
CA GLU A 55 -14.30 -13.46 2.77
C GLU A 55 -14.78 -14.02 1.42
N ALA A 56 -15.88 -13.51 0.89
CA ALA A 56 -16.39 -13.90 -0.44
C ALA A 56 -15.37 -13.60 -1.56
N GLU A 57 -14.64 -12.50 -1.46
CA GLU A 57 -13.63 -12.09 -2.43
C GLU A 57 -12.32 -12.85 -2.28
N LEU A 58 -12.01 -13.34 -1.08
CA LEU A 58 -10.85 -14.22 -0.86
C LEU A 58 -10.93 -15.52 -1.67
N LYS A 59 -12.14 -16.03 -1.92
CA LYS A 59 -12.33 -17.21 -2.79
C LYS A 59 -11.98 -16.90 -4.24
N THR A 60 -12.39 -15.73 -4.74
CA THR A 60 -12.03 -15.27 -6.08
C THR A 60 -10.51 -15.09 -6.22
N LEU A 61 -9.86 -14.54 -5.20
CA LEU A 61 -8.40 -14.37 -5.18
C LEU A 61 -7.67 -15.73 -5.21
N LYS A 62 -8.13 -16.71 -4.43
CA LYS A 62 -7.56 -18.06 -4.47
C LYS A 62 -7.72 -18.72 -5.83
N LEU A 63 -8.91 -18.63 -6.43
CA LEU A 63 -9.14 -19.14 -7.79
C LEU A 63 -8.26 -18.45 -8.82
N LEU A 64 -8.00 -17.16 -8.68
CA LEU A 64 -7.08 -16.41 -9.53
C LEU A 64 -5.66 -16.98 -9.43
N HIS A 65 -5.16 -17.21 -8.21
CA HIS A 65 -3.83 -17.79 -8.01
C HIS A 65 -3.67 -19.19 -8.61
N ASP A 66 -4.76 -19.93 -8.71
CA ASP A 66 -4.80 -21.28 -9.31
C ASP A 66 -5.05 -21.25 -10.84
N GLY A 67 -5.10 -20.05 -11.44
CA GLY A 67 -5.41 -19.86 -12.86
C GLY A 67 -6.88 -20.15 -13.23
N GLY A 68 -7.76 -20.28 -12.23
CA GLY A 68 -9.18 -20.59 -12.41
C GLY A 68 -10.10 -19.37 -12.50
N ALA A 69 -9.58 -18.16 -12.27
CA ALA A 69 -10.32 -16.92 -12.40
C ALA A 69 -9.52 -15.87 -13.19
N PHE A 70 -10.24 -15.07 -13.99
CA PHE A 70 -9.67 -14.03 -14.84
C PHE A 70 -10.17 -12.63 -14.43
N THR A 71 -10.69 -12.52 -13.22
CA THR A 71 -11.22 -11.27 -12.66
C THR A 71 -10.59 -10.97 -11.32
N LEU A 72 -10.29 -9.70 -11.09
CA LEU A 72 -9.82 -9.24 -9.79
C LEU A 72 -10.99 -9.08 -8.81
N PRO A 73 -10.80 -9.33 -7.51
CA PRO A 73 -11.73 -8.93 -6.48
C PRO A 73 -12.02 -7.42 -6.50
N ASP A 74 -13.21 -7.01 -6.10
CA ASP A 74 -13.59 -5.59 -6.20
C ASP A 74 -12.82 -4.72 -5.23
N GLU A 75 -12.56 -5.18 -3.99
CA GLU A 75 -11.72 -4.44 -3.04
C GLU A 75 -10.27 -4.34 -3.53
N PHE A 76 -9.79 -5.34 -4.27
CA PHE A 76 -8.47 -5.25 -4.89
C PHE A 76 -8.44 -4.15 -5.99
N LYS A 77 -9.46 -4.09 -6.86
CA LYS A 77 -9.57 -3.01 -7.86
C LYS A 77 -9.62 -1.64 -7.20
N LYS A 78 -10.38 -1.50 -6.10
CA LYS A 78 -10.44 -0.25 -5.33
C LYS A 78 -9.09 0.15 -4.76
N SER A 79 -8.31 -0.79 -4.23
CA SER A 79 -6.97 -0.50 -3.70
C SER A 79 -6.01 0.00 -4.78
N ILE A 80 -6.07 -0.55 -5.99
CA ILE A 80 -5.30 -0.05 -7.14
C ILE A 80 -5.75 1.37 -7.53
N CYS A 81 -7.06 1.61 -7.59
CA CYS A 81 -7.60 2.93 -7.89
C CYS A 81 -7.19 3.97 -6.84
N TRP A 82 -7.22 3.61 -5.55
CA TRP A 82 -6.74 4.49 -4.49
C TRP A 82 -5.25 4.80 -4.64
N PHE A 83 -4.42 3.80 -4.95
CA PHE A 83 -3.01 4.01 -5.23
C PHE A 83 -2.79 4.98 -6.40
N LEU A 84 -3.54 4.83 -7.50
CA LEU A 84 -3.45 5.75 -8.65
C LEU A 84 -3.84 7.18 -8.26
N CYS A 85 -4.89 7.36 -7.47
CA CYS A 85 -5.30 8.67 -6.95
C CYS A 85 -4.20 9.27 -6.05
N ALA A 86 -3.67 8.50 -5.12
CA ALA A 86 -2.59 8.94 -4.23
C ALA A 86 -1.32 9.33 -5.01
N ALA A 87 -0.94 8.52 -6.00
CA ALA A 87 0.19 8.80 -6.88
C ALA A 87 -0.02 10.08 -7.70
N ALA A 88 -1.23 10.28 -8.22
CA ALA A 88 -1.59 11.49 -8.96
C ALA A 88 -1.52 12.76 -8.07
N ILE A 89 -2.01 12.66 -6.83
CA ILE A 89 -1.89 13.76 -5.85
C ILE A 89 -0.42 14.09 -5.57
N LEU A 90 0.40 13.08 -5.32
CA LEU A 90 1.83 13.29 -5.07
C LEU A 90 2.54 13.92 -6.28
N ARG A 91 2.22 13.49 -7.50
CA ARG A 91 2.77 14.07 -8.74
C ARG A 91 2.30 15.50 -8.95
N SER A 92 1.04 15.81 -8.71
CA SER A 92 0.51 17.18 -8.78
C SER A 92 1.17 18.13 -7.77
N ARG A 93 1.79 17.58 -6.72
CA ARG A 93 2.58 18.31 -5.70
C ARG A 93 4.08 18.23 -5.96
N GLU A 94 4.49 17.95 -7.19
CA GLU A 94 5.89 17.88 -7.62
C GLU A 94 6.75 16.84 -6.88
N HIS A 95 6.13 15.82 -6.30
CA HIS A 95 6.88 14.72 -5.69
C HIS A 95 7.60 13.91 -6.78
N LYS A 96 8.93 13.96 -6.78
CA LYS A 96 9.79 13.36 -7.83
C LYS A 96 10.36 12.01 -7.46
N LYS A 97 10.21 11.56 -6.21
CA LYS A 97 10.71 10.25 -5.77
C LYS A 97 9.83 9.12 -6.29
N PRO A 98 10.32 7.88 -6.32
CA PRO A 98 9.51 6.74 -6.71
C PRO A 98 8.32 6.56 -5.77
N ILE A 99 7.21 6.10 -6.34
CA ILE A 99 5.99 5.77 -5.60
C ILE A 99 5.66 4.33 -5.98
N SER A 100 5.63 3.44 -4.99
CA SER A 100 5.45 2.02 -5.25
C SER A 100 4.35 1.45 -4.37
N MET A 101 3.55 0.55 -4.94
CA MET A 101 2.63 -0.32 -4.23
C MET A 101 3.12 -1.75 -4.37
N LEU A 102 3.34 -2.43 -3.25
CA LEU A 102 3.63 -3.85 -3.23
C LEU A 102 2.31 -4.63 -3.17
N ILE A 103 2.16 -5.56 -4.09
CA ILE A 103 1.06 -6.51 -4.15
C ILE A 103 1.64 -7.87 -3.81
N HIS A 104 1.25 -8.39 -2.63
CA HIS A 104 1.72 -9.66 -2.11
C HIS A 104 0.55 -10.41 -1.47
N THR A 105 -0.11 -11.23 -2.24
CA THR A 105 -1.36 -11.91 -1.88
C THR A 105 -1.21 -13.41 -1.69
N THR A 106 -0.08 -13.98 -2.12
CA THR A 106 0.23 -15.41 -1.99
C THR A 106 1.71 -15.63 -1.73
N ALA A 107 2.05 -16.75 -1.08
CA ALA A 107 3.44 -17.17 -0.91
C ALA A 107 3.98 -17.93 -2.12
N LEU A 108 3.11 -18.35 -3.06
CA LEU A 108 3.47 -19.16 -4.21
C LEU A 108 3.79 -18.26 -5.42
N GLN A 109 4.95 -18.48 -6.01
CA GLN A 109 5.44 -17.71 -7.17
C GLN A 109 4.50 -17.85 -8.40
N SER A 110 3.95 -19.03 -8.64
CA SER A 110 3.00 -19.26 -9.72
C SER A 110 1.77 -18.34 -9.62
N GLY A 111 1.23 -18.16 -8.41
CA GLY A 111 0.08 -17.30 -8.19
C GLY A 111 0.36 -15.81 -8.51
N HIS A 112 1.60 -15.35 -8.32
CA HIS A 112 2.00 -13.99 -8.69
C HIS A 112 2.02 -13.77 -10.20
N PHE A 113 2.40 -14.77 -10.99
CA PHE A 113 2.36 -14.66 -12.46
C PHE A 113 0.93 -14.54 -12.97
N GLU A 114 0.02 -15.36 -12.45
CA GLU A 114 -1.40 -15.29 -12.80
C GLU A 114 -2.00 -13.93 -12.39
N GLU A 115 -1.72 -13.49 -11.18
CA GLU A 115 -2.18 -12.21 -10.67
C GLU A 115 -1.65 -11.02 -11.50
N TYR A 116 -0.38 -11.04 -11.87
CA TYR A 116 0.24 -10.03 -12.72
C TYR A 116 -0.47 -9.91 -14.08
N ASP A 117 -0.69 -11.04 -14.75
CA ASP A 117 -1.30 -11.05 -16.08
C ASP A 117 -2.77 -10.60 -16.02
N VAL A 118 -3.53 -11.03 -15.01
CA VAL A 118 -4.93 -10.60 -14.81
C VAL A 118 -5.02 -9.11 -14.48
N LEU A 119 -4.17 -8.60 -13.57
CA LEU A 119 -4.12 -7.19 -13.21
C LEU A 119 -3.76 -6.32 -14.42
N LYS A 120 -2.72 -6.69 -15.16
CA LYS A 120 -2.27 -5.96 -16.34
C LYS A 120 -3.37 -5.89 -17.41
N ASN A 121 -4.01 -7.02 -17.70
CA ASN A 121 -5.08 -7.07 -18.68
C ASN A 121 -6.29 -6.24 -18.25
N TRP A 122 -6.63 -6.26 -16.97
CA TRP A 122 -7.69 -5.42 -16.40
C TRP A 122 -7.35 -3.93 -16.57
N LEU A 123 -6.16 -3.50 -16.17
CA LEU A 123 -5.73 -2.10 -16.29
C LEU A 123 -5.78 -1.61 -17.75
N ILE A 124 -5.27 -2.40 -18.70
CA ILE A 124 -5.28 -2.05 -20.12
C ILE A 124 -6.72 -1.90 -20.63
N ARG A 125 -7.60 -2.85 -20.30
CA ARG A 125 -9.00 -2.82 -20.72
C ARG A 125 -9.72 -1.60 -20.16
N GLU A 126 -9.64 -1.37 -18.86
CA GLU A 126 -10.34 -0.30 -18.18
C GLU A 126 -9.79 1.09 -18.56
N ALA A 127 -8.48 1.19 -18.83
CA ALA A 127 -7.88 2.42 -19.33
C ALA A 127 -8.40 2.77 -20.74
N ASN A 128 -8.50 1.77 -21.62
CA ASN A 128 -8.99 1.95 -22.99
C ASN A 128 -10.47 2.35 -23.04
N THR A 129 -11.29 1.84 -22.15
CA THR A 129 -12.71 2.21 -22.06
C THR A 129 -12.96 3.48 -21.26
N GLY A 130 -11.98 3.92 -20.49
CA GLY A 130 -12.10 5.05 -19.56
C GLY A 130 -12.89 4.73 -18.26
N SER A 131 -13.36 3.50 -18.09
CA SER A 131 -14.14 3.09 -16.91
C SER A 131 -13.35 3.16 -15.61
N ILE A 132 -12.02 2.98 -15.66
CA ILE A 132 -11.14 3.11 -14.51
C ILE A 132 -11.19 4.50 -13.88
N LEU A 133 -11.43 5.55 -14.68
CA LEU A 133 -11.51 6.92 -14.13
C LEU A 133 -12.74 7.11 -13.27
N GLN A 134 -13.87 6.52 -13.68
CA GLN A 134 -15.06 6.55 -12.85
C GLN A 134 -14.84 5.76 -11.55
N LEU A 135 -14.22 4.60 -11.63
CA LEU A 135 -13.89 3.81 -10.43
C LEU A 135 -12.90 4.56 -9.52
N CYS A 136 -11.89 5.22 -10.09
CA CYS A 136 -10.98 6.08 -9.32
C CYS A 136 -11.73 7.22 -8.64
N ARG A 137 -12.68 7.86 -9.34
CA ARG A 137 -13.51 8.93 -8.76
C ARG A 137 -14.34 8.41 -7.59
N ASP A 138 -15.04 7.30 -7.78
CA ASP A 138 -15.91 6.72 -6.74
C ASP A 138 -15.11 6.34 -5.49
N VAL A 139 -13.95 5.70 -5.68
CA VAL A 139 -13.03 5.36 -4.59
C VAL A 139 -12.48 6.62 -3.92
N TYR A 140 -12.07 7.62 -4.69
CA TYR A 140 -11.55 8.86 -4.15
C TYR A 140 -12.57 9.58 -3.28
N GLU A 141 -13.80 9.73 -3.76
CA GLU A 141 -14.87 10.42 -3.02
C GLU A 141 -15.29 9.65 -1.77
N SER A 142 -15.22 8.33 -1.75
CA SER A 142 -15.53 7.52 -0.57
C SER A 142 -14.42 7.50 0.48
N GLU A 143 -13.15 7.59 0.07
CA GLU A 143 -12.01 7.38 0.96
C GLU A 143 -11.36 8.67 1.47
N LYS A 144 -11.50 9.80 0.75
CA LYS A 144 -10.79 11.04 1.07
C LYS A 144 -11.08 11.60 2.47
N ASP A 145 -12.26 11.29 3.01
CA ASP A 145 -12.70 11.77 4.32
C ASP A 145 -12.56 10.72 5.43
N GLU A 146 -12.14 9.48 5.10
CA GLU A 146 -11.99 8.38 6.05
C GLU A 146 -10.78 8.53 6.97
N PHE A 147 -9.76 9.26 6.52
CA PHE A 147 -8.58 9.58 7.31
C PHE A 147 -8.09 10.99 6.99
N THR A 148 -8.27 11.90 7.93
CA THR A 148 -7.99 13.33 7.76
C THR A 148 -6.74 13.77 8.53
N LEU A 149 -6.26 15.00 8.28
CA LEU A 149 -5.19 15.57 9.10
C LEU A 149 -5.59 15.70 10.57
N LYS A 150 -6.88 15.92 10.85
CA LYS A 150 -7.39 15.96 12.22
C LYS A 150 -7.19 14.62 12.90
N ASP A 151 -7.56 13.51 12.24
CA ASP A 151 -7.37 12.16 12.76
C ASP A 151 -5.89 11.87 13.00
N LEU A 152 -5.01 12.30 12.08
CA LEU A 152 -3.56 12.18 12.25
C LEU A 152 -3.08 12.97 13.47
N SER A 153 -3.52 14.21 13.64
CA SER A 153 -3.10 15.05 14.75
C SER A 153 -3.61 14.56 16.10
N GLU A 154 -4.77 13.95 16.15
CA GLU A 154 -5.33 13.34 17.35
C GLU A 154 -4.60 12.04 17.71
N ALA A 155 -4.28 11.20 16.71
CA ALA A 155 -3.56 9.94 16.91
C ALA A 155 -2.07 10.15 17.23
N TYR A 156 -1.47 11.24 16.74
CA TYR A 156 -0.04 11.51 16.87
C TYR A 156 0.24 13.01 17.07
N PRO A 157 -0.13 13.59 18.22
CA PRO A 157 -0.05 15.02 18.47
C PRO A 157 1.39 15.56 18.48
N ASP A 158 2.37 14.72 18.84
CA ASP A 158 3.79 15.09 18.93
C ASP A 158 4.53 15.01 17.60
N TYR A 159 3.83 14.73 16.47
CA TYR A 159 4.49 14.67 15.17
C TYR A 159 5.02 16.04 14.75
N GLY A 160 6.35 16.17 14.74
CA GLY A 160 7.04 17.44 14.55
C GLY A 160 6.79 18.14 13.20
N ARG A 161 6.20 17.45 12.22
CA ARG A 161 5.92 17.97 10.88
C ARG A 161 4.46 18.24 10.59
N LEU A 162 3.56 18.16 11.58
CA LEU A 162 2.13 18.42 11.36
C LEU A 162 1.86 19.76 10.67
N SER A 163 2.60 20.80 11.04
CA SER A 163 2.47 22.14 10.41
C SER A 163 2.91 22.18 8.94
N GLN A 164 3.64 21.18 8.47
CA GLN A 164 4.12 21.08 7.09
C GLN A 164 3.20 20.21 6.23
N VAL A 165 2.25 19.49 6.84
CA VAL A 165 1.33 18.64 6.12
C VAL A 165 0.22 19.47 5.49
N ASN A 166 0.12 19.42 4.17
CA ASN A 166 -1.01 20.01 3.48
C ASN A 166 -2.23 19.09 3.66
N SER A 167 -3.23 19.58 4.38
CA SER A 167 -4.41 18.81 4.78
C SER A 167 -5.49 18.72 3.72
N GLU A 168 -5.44 19.55 2.68
CA GLU A 168 -6.50 19.60 1.70
C GLU A 168 -6.26 18.57 0.59
N PHE A 169 -7.19 17.64 0.46
CA PHE A 169 -7.28 16.81 -0.73
C PHE A 169 -7.80 17.68 -1.89
N PRO A 170 -7.17 17.61 -3.07
CA PRO A 170 -7.66 18.34 -4.24
C PRO A 170 -9.01 17.78 -4.69
N VAL A 171 -9.82 18.56 -5.38
CA VAL A 171 -11.00 18.00 -6.07
C VAL A 171 -10.54 17.01 -7.14
N PHE A 172 -11.32 15.94 -7.38
CA PHE A 172 -10.93 14.85 -8.28
C PHE A 172 -10.52 15.35 -9.68
N ASP A 173 -11.23 16.32 -10.23
CA ASP A 173 -10.95 16.85 -11.57
C ASP A 173 -9.53 17.42 -11.73
N LYS A 174 -8.90 17.87 -10.62
CA LYS A 174 -7.51 18.34 -10.64
C LYS A 174 -6.49 17.23 -10.76
N ILE A 175 -6.82 16.02 -10.28
CA ILE A 175 -5.92 14.86 -10.33
C ILE A 175 -6.25 13.93 -11.50
N GLU A 176 -7.40 14.06 -12.13
CA GLU A 176 -7.83 13.20 -13.23
C GLU A 176 -6.83 13.22 -14.40
N THR A 177 -6.30 14.39 -14.72
CA THR A 177 -5.30 14.52 -15.80
C THR A 177 -4.03 13.73 -15.48
N GLU A 178 -3.56 13.79 -14.23
CA GLU A 178 -2.39 13.00 -13.80
C GLU A 178 -2.69 11.50 -13.83
N ILE A 179 -3.88 11.07 -13.42
CA ILE A 179 -4.29 9.66 -13.51
C ILE A 179 -4.25 9.20 -14.99
N ARG A 180 -4.74 10.01 -15.92
CA ARG A 180 -4.69 9.70 -17.37
C ARG A 180 -3.26 9.57 -17.87
N ILE A 181 -2.34 10.43 -17.42
CA ILE A 181 -0.91 10.35 -17.75
C ILE A 181 -0.32 9.05 -17.23
N LEU A 182 -0.62 8.67 -15.98
CA LEU A 182 -0.17 7.42 -15.40
C LEU A 182 -0.66 6.21 -16.20
N LEU A 183 -1.94 6.19 -16.52
CA LEU A 183 -2.57 5.10 -17.27
C LEU A 183 -2.11 5.01 -18.72
N SER A 184 -1.62 6.09 -19.33
CA SER A 184 -1.09 6.06 -20.70
C SER A 184 0.17 5.20 -20.83
N ASN A 185 0.81 4.86 -19.73
CA ASN A 185 2.07 4.12 -19.72
C ASN A 185 2.05 2.89 -18.77
N ILE A 186 0.98 2.11 -18.84
CA ILE A 186 0.77 0.92 -18.00
C ILE A 186 1.96 -0.05 -18.07
N GLN A 187 2.59 -0.19 -19.23
CA GLN A 187 3.77 -1.03 -19.43
C GLN A 187 4.93 -0.65 -18.49
N ASN A 188 5.06 0.64 -18.16
CA ASN A 188 6.13 1.13 -17.32
C ASN A 188 5.78 1.15 -15.83
N ILE A 189 4.49 1.06 -15.48
CA ILE A 189 4.09 1.03 -14.07
C ILE A 189 3.94 -0.39 -13.53
N MET A 190 3.69 -1.38 -14.40
CA MET A 190 3.54 -2.78 -13.99
C MET A 190 4.90 -3.46 -13.85
N MET A 191 5.19 -3.99 -12.68
CA MET A 191 6.39 -4.75 -12.38
C MET A 191 6.03 -6.14 -11.85
N GLY A 192 6.59 -7.17 -12.44
CA GLY A 192 6.49 -8.57 -11.99
C GLY A 192 7.89 -9.22 -12.02
N GLU A 193 8.03 -10.42 -11.47
CA GLU A 193 9.34 -11.05 -11.21
C GLU A 193 10.26 -11.15 -12.44
N ASP A 194 9.70 -11.59 -13.59
CA ASP A 194 10.48 -11.86 -14.81
C ASP A 194 10.15 -10.92 -15.98
N LYS A 195 9.15 -10.06 -15.85
CA LYS A 195 8.60 -9.27 -16.97
C LYS A 195 8.77 -7.76 -16.80
N SER A 196 9.68 -7.36 -15.94
CA SER A 196 9.74 -5.97 -15.49
C SER A 196 10.32 -5.01 -16.48
N PRO A 197 9.73 -3.83 -16.61
CA PRO A 197 10.52 -2.66 -16.92
C PRO A 197 11.52 -2.40 -15.77
N VAL A 198 12.64 -1.79 -16.12
CA VAL A 198 13.64 -1.39 -15.12
C VAL A 198 12.98 -0.45 -14.10
N TYR A 199 13.21 -0.71 -12.80
CA TYR A 199 12.79 0.20 -11.74
C TYR A 199 13.35 1.61 -12.00
N ARG A 200 12.51 2.61 -11.94
CA ARG A 200 12.88 3.99 -12.23
C ARG A 200 12.80 4.83 -10.95
N GLU A 201 13.84 5.59 -10.68
CA GLU A 201 13.92 6.44 -9.49
C GLU A 201 12.84 7.54 -9.44
N ASP A 202 12.29 7.93 -10.60
CA ASP A 202 11.19 8.88 -10.73
C ASP A 202 9.85 8.20 -11.09
N GLY A 203 9.83 6.87 -11.10
CA GLY A 203 8.70 6.07 -11.60
C GLY A 203 7.57 5.89 -10.60
N ILE A 204 6.48 5.34 -11.12
CA ILE A 204 5.37 4.80 -10.34
C ILE A 204 5.29 3.33 -10.65
N HIS A 205 5.20 2.49 -9.61
CA HIS A 205 5.33 1.06 -9.75
C HIS A 205 4.23 0.31 -8.98
N LEU A 206 3.52 -0.56 -9.71
CA LEU A 206 2.70 -1.63 -9.15
C LEU A 206 3.52 -2.91 -9.17
N CYS A 207 4.05 -3.29 -8.04
CA CYS A 207 4.96 -4.42 -7.91
C CYS A 207 4.17 -5.66 -7.45
N VAL A 208 3.96 -6.61 -8.36
CA VAL A 208 3.43 -7.94 -8.05
C VAL A 208 4.63 -8.85 -7.82
N ASP A 209 5.02 -9.02 -6.56
CA ASP A 209 6.34 -9.58 -6.24
C ASP A 209 6.31 -10.46 -4.97
N ASN A 210 7.30 -11.32 -4.82
CA ASN A 210 7.49 -12.13 -3.63
C ASN A 210 8.91 -11.93 -3.03
N CYS A 211 9.14 -12.56 -1.88
CA CYS A 211 10.41 -12.45 -1.14
C CYS A 211 11.64 -12.99 -1.87
N LYS A 212 11.49 -13.69 -3.00
CA LYS A 212 12.59 -14.19 -3.84
C LYS A 212 12.96 -13.21 -4.96
N ALA A 213 12.17 -12.18 -5.17
CA ALA A 213 12.48 -11.17 -6.16
C ALA A 213 13.71 -10.37 -5.75
N ASN A 214 14.71 -10.32 -6.63
CA ASN A 214 15.97 -9.60 -6.40
C ASN A 214 15.81 -8.08 -6.19
N ARG A 215 14.60 -7.58 -6.22
CA ARG A 215 14.25 -6.14 -6.09
C ARG A 215 13.89 -5.70 -4.69
N LEU A 216 13.60 -6.68 -3.81
CA LEU A 216 13.26 -6.40 -2.41
C LEU A 216 14.49 -6.52 -1.50
N ALA A 217 15.68 -6.77 -2.07
CA ALA A 217 16.95 -6.90 -1.36
C ALA A 217 17.70 -5.57 -1.33
#